data_5969f381b10bd10a4d63c4e0dcbd40b6
#
_entry.id   5969f381b10bd10a4d63c4e0dcbd40b6
#
_cell.length_a   1.000
_cell.length_b   1.000
_cell.length_c   1.000
_cell.angle_alpha   90.00
_cell.angle_beta   90.00
_cell.angle_gamma   90.00
#
_symmetry.space_group_name_H-M   'P 1'
#
loop_
_entity.id
_entity.type
_entity.pdbx_description
1 polymer ?
#
loop_
_entity_poly.entity_id
_entity_poly.type
_entity_poly.pdbx_seq_one_letter_code
_entity_poly.pdbx_strand_id
1 'polypeptide(L)'
;FFATLRGQQYPENKAKYLANAKDFAQQMLQASQQFDSSNKAKPYWSYHDAYQYLERALNLKFSGALTDDPHIAPTAAQIKYLKDNRPKTQMCLLAEISATPSQYQKLNPLVFESVDESMRGEDNFVTAWKKLASKTDKCVLSAQK
;
A
#
# COMPACT_ATOMS: atom_id res chain seq x y z
N PHE A 1 6.63 5.18 21.55
CA PHE A 1 7.72 6.17 21.41
C PHE A 1 7.19 7.61 21.47
N PHE A 2 6.40 8.09 20.50
CA PHE A 2 5.90 9.48 20.49
C PHE A 2 5.05 9.85 21.72
N ALA A 3 4.15 8.96 22.17
CA ALA A 3 3.34 9.20 23.36
C ALA A 3 4.19 9.35 24.63
N THR A 4 5.30 8.61 24.71
CA THR A 4 6.26 8.70 25.84
C THR A 4 6.99 10.05 25.81
N LEU A 5 7.52 10.45 24.64
CA LEU A 5 8.20 11.74 24.48
C LEU A 5 7.29 12.93 24.81
N ARG A 6 6.05 12.91 24.27
CA ARG A 6 5.05 13.96 24.57
C ARG A 6 4.67 13.97 26.04
N GLY A 7 4.58 12.80 26.70
CA GLY A 7 4.33 12.73 28.12
C GLY A 7 5.47 13.24 28.99
N GLN A 8 6.71 13.26 28.49
CA GLN A 8 7.84 13.91 29.15
C GLN A 8 7.78 15.44 29.01
N GLN A 9 7.41 15.94 27.83
CA GLN A 9 7.24 17.38 27.59
C GLN A 9 6.04 18.00 28.31
N TYR A 10 4.95 17.25 28.43
CA TYR A 10 3.69 17.67 29.02
C TYR A 10 3.19 16.63 30.01
N PRO A 11 3.76 16.60 31.23
CA PRO A 11 3.49 15.54 32.23
C PRO A 11 2.01 15.42 32.62
N GLU A 12 1.28 16.53 32.63
CA GLU A 12 -0.15 16.60 32.91
C GLU A 12 -1.01 15.84 31.90
N ASN A 13 -0.53 15.67 30.66
CA ASN A 13 -1.22 14.96 29.59
C ASN A 13 -0.70 13.55 29.36
N LYS A 14 0.28 13.08 30.11
CA LYS A 14 0.96 11.80 29.91
C LYS A 14 0.00 10.61 29.85
N ALA A 15 -0.93 10.55 30.79
CA ALA A 15 -1.92 9.46 30.85
C ALA A 15 -2.79 9.43 29.57
N LYS A 16 -3.23 10.59 29.09
CA LYS A 16 -4.03 10.74 27.87
C LYS A 16 -3.25 10.31 26.62
N TYR A 17 -1.98 10.71 26.49
CA TYR A 17 -1.14 10.31 25.36
C TYR A 17 -0.92 8.80 25.31
N LEU A 18 -0.68 8.17 26.43
CA LEU A 18 -0.49 6.72 26.51
C LEU A 18 -1.79 5.96 26.23
N ALA A 19 -2.93 6.42 26.74
CA ALA A 19 -4.23 5.83 26.46
C ALA A 19 -4.57 5.91 24.96
N ASN A 20 -4.39 7.08 24.31
CA ASN A 20 -4.62 7.26 22.90
C ASN A 20 -3.71 6.36 22.04
N ALA A 21 -2.44 6.23 22.41
CA ALA A 21 -1.51 5.38 21.69
C ALA A 21 -1.87 3.89 21.79
N LYS A 22 -2.35 3.46 22.96
CA LYS A 22 -2.84 2.08 23.18
C LYS A 22 -4.09 1.81 22.36
N ASP A 23 -5.06 2.71 22.39
CA ASP A 23 -6.30 2.59 21.63
C ASP A 23 -6.02 2.54 20.12
N PHE A 24 -5.20 3.45 19.60
CA PHE A 24 -4.77 3.45 18.20
C PHE A 24 -4.10 2.12 17.81
N ALA A 25 -3.18 1.61 18.64
CA ALA A 25 -2.51 0.34 18.38
C ALA A 25 -3.50 -0.84 18.32
N GLN A 26 -4.51 -0.87 19.21
CA GLN A 26 -5.57 -1.88 19.18
C GLN A 26 -6.42 -1.78 17.92
N GLN A 27 -6.82 -0.57 17.53
CA GLN A 27 -7.59 -0.35 16.30
C GLN A 27 -6.81 -0.80 15.06
N MET A 28 -5.53 -0.49 14.97
CA MET A 28 -4.66 -0.92 13.86
C MET A 28 -4.48 -2.44 13.83
N LEU A 29 -4.29 -3.07 14.99
CA LEU A 29 -4.21 -4.52 15.07
C LEU A 29 -5.49 -5.20 14.58
N GLN A 30 -6.65 -4.75 15.05
CA GLN A 30 -7.95 -5.24 14.58
C GLN A 30 -8.16 -5.00 13.08
N ALA A 31 -7.72 -3.84 12.59
CA ALA A 31 -7.79 -3.52 11.17
C ALA A 31 -6.95 -4.47 10.32
N SER A 32 -5.73 -4.77 10.75
CA SER A 32 -4.81 -5.66 10.01
C SER A 32 -5.25 -7.12 10.02
N GLN A 33 -5.90 -7.59 11.09
CA GLN A 33 -6.41 -8.97 11.20
C GLN A 33 -7.51 -9.31 10.18
N GLN A 34 -8.12 -8.32 9.54
CA GLN A 34 -9.11 -8.53 8.48
C GLN A 34 -8.49 -8.94 7.15
N PHE A 35 -7.20 -8.75 7.01
CA PHE A 35 -6.45 -9.02 5.79
C PHE A 35 -5.55 -10.24 5.99
N ASP A 36 -5.35 -10.90 4.95
CA ASP A 36 -4.75 -12.17 4.68
C ASP A 36 -3.99 -12.93 5.75
N SER A 37 -4.39 -14.18 5.83
CA SER A 37 -3.71 -15.28 6.52
C SER A 37 -2.98 -16.24 5.57
N SER A 38 -2.89 -15.99 4.27
CA SER A 38 -2.23 -16.92 3.35
C SER A 38 -0.71 -16.91 3.54
N ASN A 39 -0.10 -18.09 3.58
CA ASN A 39 1.35 -18.24 3.70
C ASN A 39 2.11 -17.92 2.39
N LYS A 40 1.40 -17.56 1.32
CA LYS A 40 2.00 -17.25 0.02
C LYS A 40 2.01 -15.75 -0.21
N ALA A 41 3.21 -15.19 -0.35
CA ALA A 41 3.37 -13.80 -0.72
C ALA A 41 2.76 -13.50 -2.09
N LYS A 42 1.95 -12.45 -2.16
CA LYS A 42 1.22 -12.04 -3.37
C LYS A 42 2.05 -11.04 -4.16
N PRO A 43 2.52 -11.38 -5.38
CA PRO A 43 3.31 -10.45 -6.19
C PRO A 43 2.44 -9.30 -6.71
N TYR A 44 3.00 -8.10 -6.70
CA TYR A 44 2.38 -6.90 -7.24
C TYR A 44 3.42 -5.97 -7.88
N TRP A 45 2.94 -5.09 -8.74
CA TRP A 45 3.66 -3.95 -9.27
C TRP A 45 3.10 -2.65 -8.71
N SER A 46 3.92 -1.63 -8.62
CA SER A 46 3.49 -0.28 -8.29
C SER A 46 3.82 0.70 -9.42
N TYR A 47 3.14 1.83 -9.45
CA TYR A 47 3.54 2.93 -10.32
C TYR A 47 4.89 3.49 -9.85
N HIS A 48 5.00 3.86 -8.57
CA HIS A 48 6.27 4.10 -7.88
C HIS A 48 6.31 3.31 -6.55
N ASP A 49 7.48 3.15 -5.94
CA ASP A 49 7.65 2.34 -4.72
C ASP A 49 7.22 3.10 -3.46
N ALA A 50 5.92 3.04 -3.12
CA ALA A 50 5.32 3.74 -1.98
C ALA A 50 4.64 2.84 -0.94
N TYR A 51 4.58 1.51 -1.16
CA TYR A 51 3.67 0.63 -0.41
C TYR A 51 4.36 -0.32 0.57
N GLN A 52 5.61 -0.08 0.94
CA GLN A 52 6.43 -0.95 1.79
C GLN A 52 5.78 -1.31 3.14
N TYR A 53 5.04 -0.37 3.75
CA TYR A 53 4.31 -0.62 5.00
C TYR A 53 3.11 -1.55 4.83
N LEU A 54 2.51 -1.60 3.64
CA LEU A 54 1.42 -2.54 3.33
C LEU A 54 1.93 -3.95 3.04
N GLU A 55 3.15 -4.10 2.55
CA GLU A 55 3.71 -5.38 2.18
C GLU A 55 3.66 -6.39 3.32
N ARG A 56 4.10 -5.97 4.50
CA ARG A 56 4.06 -6.81 5.70
C ARG A 56 2.62 -7.11 6.14
N ALA A 57 1.75 -6.10 6.14
CA ALA A 57 0.38 -6.22 6.64
C ALA A 57 -0.50 -7.11 5.74
N LEU A 58 -0.25 -7.13 4.44
CA LEU A 58 -1.05 -7.86 3.43
C LEU A 58 -0.31 -9.05 2.82
N ASN A 59 0.87 -9.38 3.33
CA ASN A 59 1.75 -10.41 2.77
C ASN A 59 1.99 -10.23 1.26
N LEU A 60 2.41 -9.02 0.89
CA LEU A 60 2.69 -8.68 -0.51
C LEU A 60 4.18 -8.91 -0.83
N LYS A 61 4.45 -9.16 -2.10
CA LYS A 61 5.81 -9.23 -2.65
C LYS A 61 5.97 -8.17 -3.73
N PHE A 62 6.70 -7.11 -3.43
CA PHE A 62 7.07 -6.13 -4.43
C PHE A 62 7.84 -6.81 -5.59
N SER A 63 7.41 -6.56 -6.81
CA SER A 63 7.95 -7.18 -8.02
C SER A 63 8.40 -6.15 -9.05
N GLY A 64 8.45 -4.89 -8.66
CA GLY A 64 8.96 -3.77 -9.44
C GLY A 64 7.99 -2.62 -9.56
N ALA A 65 8.52 -1.45 -9.90
CA ALA A 65 7.78 -0.23 -10.15
C ALA A 65 7.95 0.24 -11.60
N LEU A 66 6.96 0.99 -12.10
CA LEU A 66 6.99 1.61 -13.42
C LEU A 66 8.00 2.76 -13.48
N THR A 67 8.19 3.46 -12.37
CA THR A 67 9.14 4.57 -12.21
C THR A 67 9.67 4.61 -10.79
N ASP A 68 10.84 5.19 -10.60
CA ASP A 68 11.42 5.44 -9.28
C ASP A 68 10.90 6.74 -8.66
N ASP A 69 10.38 7.66 -9.47
CA ASP A 69 9.87 8.96 -9.07
C ASP A 69 8.44 9.15 -9.65
N PRO A 70 7.42 9.45 -8.82
CA PRO A 70 6.05 9.63 -9.28
C PRO A 70 5.88 10.79 -10.28
N HIS A 71 6.81 11.74 -10.32
CA HIS A 71 6.79 12.87 -11.23
C HIS A 71 7.46 12.59 -12.59
N ILE A 72 8.07 11.42 -12.74
CA ILE A 72 8.75 11.01 -13.98
C ILE A 72 7.92 9.94 -14.70
N ALA A 73 7.67 10.15 -15.99
CA ALA A 73 6.94 9.18 -16.79
C ALA A 73 7.73 7.86 -16.94
N PRO A 74 7.04 6.69 -16.92
CA PRO A 74 7.68 5.40 -17.13
C PRO A 74 8.44 5.31 -18.45
N THR A 75 9.63 4.75 -18.41
CA THR A 75 10.46 4.54 -19.61
C THR A 75 10.07 3.25 -20.35
N ALA A 76 10.32 3.19 -21.65
CA ALA A 76 10.11 1.97 -22.42
C ALA A 76 11.00 0.81 -21.92
N ALA A 77 12.20 1.10 -21.45
CA ALA A 77 13.11 0.12 -20.87
C ALA A 77 12.53 -0.50 -19.60
N GLN A 78 11.98 0.31 -18.70
CA GLN A 78 11.35 -0.16 -17.46
C GLN A 78 10.10 -0.99 -17.74
N ILE A 79 9.26 -0.56 -18.67
CA ILE A 79 8.08 -1.33 -19.09
C ILE A 79 8.50 -2.70 -19.65
N LYS A 80 9.55 -2.73 -20.48
CA LYS A 80 10.08 -3.98 -21.02
C LYS A 80 10.62 -4.88 -19.91
N TYR A 81 11.39 -4.32 -18.98
CA TYR A 81 11.94 -5.06 -17.84
C TYR A 81 10.83 -5.73 -17.00
N LEU A 82 9.76 -5.01 -16.66
CA LEU A 82 8.64 -5.57 -15.90
C LEU A 82 7.92 -6.68 -16.66
N LYS A 83 7.79 -6.55 -17.98
CA LYS A 83 7.21 -7.61 -18.82
C LYS A 83 8.07 -8.88 -18.84
N ASP A 84 9.36 -8.72 -19.05
CA ASP A 84 10.30 -9.84 -19.20
C ASP A 84 10.48 -10.59 -17.86
N ASN A 85 10.36 -9.88 -16.74
CA ASN A 85 10.51 -10.43 -15.38
C ASN A 85 9.17 -10.60 -14.64
N ARG A 86 8.09 -10.75 -15.36
CA ARG A 86 6.74 -10.90 -14.82
C ARG A 86 6.61 -12.18 -13.99
N PRO A 87 6.31 -12.10 -12.66
CA PRO A 87 6.16 -13.28 -11.81
C PRO A 87 4.95 -14.14 -12.13
N LYS A 88 3.88 -13.52 -12.67
CA LYS A 88 2.61 -14.19 -13.04
C LYS A 88 2.07 -13.65 -14.34
N THR A 89 1.22 -14.46 -15.01
CA THR A 89 0.54 -14.06 -16.26
C THR A 89 -0.24 -12.77 -16.09
N GLN A 90 -1.01 -12.65 -15.00
CA GLN A 90 -1.71 -11.43 -14.63
C GLN A 90 -1.07 -10.83 -13.37
N MET A 91 -0.87 -9.52 -13.36
CA MET A 91 -0.31 -8.77 -12.24
C MET A 91 -1.26 -7.69 -11.77
N CYS A 92 -1.31 -7.45 -10.46
CA CYS A 92 -1.91 -6.26 -9.90
C CYS A 92 -0.92 -5.10 -10.03
N LEU A 93 -1.36 -3.96 -10.57
CA LEU A 93 -0.65 -2.69 -10.53
C LEU A 93 -1.37 -1.73 -9.59
N LEU A 94 -0.70 -1.33 -8.53
CA LEU A 94 -1.12 -0.23 -7.66
C LEU A 94 -0.57 1.08 -8.20
N ALA A 95 -1.42 2.05 -8.42
CA ALA A 95 -1.00 3.34 -8.94
C ALA A 95 -1.70 4.49 -8.23
N GLU A 96 -1.07 5.63 -8.27
CA GLU A 96 -1.62 6.88 -7.78
C GLU A 96 -2.91 7.26 -8.53
N ILE A 97 -3.71 8.11 -7.91
CA ILE A 97 -4.95 8.64 -8.51
C ILE A 97 -4.69 9.37 -9.82
N SER A 98 -3.50 9.98 -9.96
CA SER A 98 -3.06 10.72 -11.15
C SER A 98 -2.60 9.87 -12.32
N ALA A 99 -2.33 8.57 -12.12
CA ALA A 99 -1.84 7.68 -13.16
C ALA A 99 -2.87 7.48 -14.28
N THR A 100 -2.44 7.60 -15.54
CA THR A 100 -3.30 7.48 -16.71
C THR A 100 -3.09 6.16 -17.46
N PRO A 101 -4.11 5.61 -18.13
CA PRO A 101 -3.99 4.35 -18.88
C PRO A 101 -2.84 4.31 -19.88
N SER A 102 -2.52 5.42 -20.54
CA SER A 102 -1.40 5.50 -21.49
C SER A 102 -0.04 5.15 -20.89
N GLN A 103 0.12 5.32 -19.58
CA GLN A 103 1.35 5.07 -18.86
C GLN A 103 1.56 3.58 -18.53
N TYR A 104 0.49 2.80 -18.39
CA TYR A 104 0.58 1.41 -17.92
C TYR A 104 -0.10 0.37 -18.83
N GLN A 105 -0.94 0.76 -19.80
CA GLN A 105 -1.69 -0.18 -20.66
C GLN A 105 -0.79 -1.17 -21.41
N LYS A 106 0.49 -0.82 -21.65
CA LYS A 106 1.46 -1.71 -22.30
C LYS A 106 1.88 -2.90 -21.42
N LEU A 107 1.54 -2.91 -20.12
CA LEU A 107 1.85 -4.02 -19.20
C LEU A 107 0.80 -5.15 -19.23
N ASN A 108 -0.17 -5.10 -20.12
CA ASN A 108 -1.23 -6.09 -20.22
C ASN A 108 -0.74 -7.56 -20.28
N PRO A 109 -1.43 -8.55 -19.69
CA PRO A 109 -2.64 -8.43 -18.88
C PRO A 109 -2.37 -7.90 -17.47
N LEU A 110 -3.27 -7.05 -16.98
CA LEU A 110 -3.09 -6.27 -15.77
C LEU A 110 -4.41 -6.07 -15.03
N VAL A 111 -4.41 -6.24 -13.71
CA VAL A 111 -5.44 -5.70 -12.83
C VAL A 111 -4.91 -4.37 -12.29
N PHE A 112 -5.61 -3.29 -12.60
CA PHE A 112 -5.25 -1.96 -12.15
C PHE A 112 -6.11 -1.55 -10.97
N GLU A 113 -5.50 -0.97 -9.93
CA GLU A 113 -6.21 -0.31 -8.85
C GLU A 113 -5.58 1.05 -8.56
N SER A 114 -6.44 2.07 -8.59
CA SER A 114 -6.05 3.42 -8.18
C SER A 114 -6.20 3.56 -6.67
N VAL A 115 -5.11 3.89 -6.00
CA VAL A 115 -5.02 4.02 -4.55
C VAL A 115 -4.44 5.38 -4.15
N ASP A 116 -4.93 5.92 -3.04
CA ASP A 116 -4.37 7.12 -2.43
C ASP A 116 -3.42 6.72 -1.30
N GLU A 117 -2.13 6.64 -1.60
CA GLU A 117 -1.08 6.32 -0.63
C GLU A 117 -0.92 7.40 0.44
N SER A 118 -1.36 8.63 0.14
CA SER A 118 -1.35 9.73 1.11
C SER A 118 -2.52 9.69 2.09
N MET A 119 -3.49 8.79 1.86
CA MET A 119 -4.66 8.57 2.72
C MET A 119 -5.48 9.84 3.00
N ARG A 120 -5.58 10.75 2.02
CA ARG A 120 -6.36 11.98 2.14
C ARG A 120 -7.86 11.73 2.01
N GLY A 121 -8.65 12.64 2.54
CA GLY A 121 -10.10 12.62 2.36
C GLY A 121 -10.87 11.69 3.30
N GLU A 122 -10.21 11.11 4.29
CA GLU A 122 -10.85 10.32 5.35
C GLU A 122 -10.69 10.99 6.71
N ASP A 123 -11.70 10.85 7.57
CA ASP A 123 -11.76 11.52 8.86
C ASP A 123 -10.69 11.04 9.86
N ASN A 124 -10.21 9.81 9.69
CA ASN A 124 -9.17 9.26 10.54
C ASN A 124 -8.29 8.24 9.81
N PHE A 125 -7.08 8.09 10.32
CA PHE A 125 -6.05 7.23 9.74
C PHE A 125 -6.47 5.75 9.63
N VAL A 126 -7.14 5.20 10.63
CA VAL A 126 -7.52 3.77 10.63
C VAL A 126 -8.50 3.47 9.48
N THR A 127 -9.46 4.36 9.25
CA THR A 127 -10.42 4.25 8.14
C THR A 127 -9.72 4.38 6.80
N ALA A 128 -8.83 5.36 6.65
CA ALA A 128 -8.04 5.56 5.44
C ALA A 128 -7.17 4.34 5.13
N TRP A 129 -6.48 3.82 6.15
CA TRP A 129 -5.65 2.63 6.02
C TRP A 129 -6.46 1.38 5.61
N LYS A 130 -7.63 1.14 6.25
CA LYS A 130 -8.52 0.04 5.87
C LYS A 130 -8.96 0.11 4.41
N LYS A 131 -9.28 1.30 3.94
CA LYS A 131 -9.70 1.55 2.55
C LYS A 131 -8.57 1.24 1.57
N LEU A 132 -7.37 1.74 1.85
CA LEU A 132 -6.17 1.47 1.06
C LEU A 132 -5.84 -0.03 1.04
N ALA A 133 -5.81 -0.66 2.21
CA ALA A 133 -5.53 -2.09 2.36
C ALA A 133 -6.57 -2.96 1.64
N SER A 134 -7.86 -2.64 1.75
CA SER A 134 -8.94 -3.38 1.08
C SER A 134 -8.85 -3.30 -0.45
N LYS A 135 -8.58 -2.13 -1.00
CA LYS A 135 -8.38 -1.96 -2.45
C LYS A 135 -7.16 -2.76 -2.94
N THR A 136 -6.05 -2.67 -2.22
CA THR A 136 -4.82 -3.39 -2.52
C THR A 136 -5.05 -4.91 -2.49
N ASP A 137 -5.64 -5.43 -1.43
CA ASP A 137 -5.91 -6.86 -1.28
C ASP A 137 -6.84 -7.39 -2.39
N LYS A 138 -7.90 -6.66 -2.70
CA LYS A 138 -8.81 -6.99 -3.81
C LYS A 138 -8.07 -7.05 -5.15
N CYS A 139 -7.19 -6.10 -5.43
CA CYS A 139 -6.41 -6.06 -6.66
C CYS A 139 -5.49 -7.28 -6.78
N VAL A 140 -4.70 -7.56 -5.75
CA VAL A 140 -3.75 -8.68 -5.77
C VAL A 140 -4.44 -10.04 -5.81
N LEU A 141 -5.58 -10.21 -5.12
CA LEU A 141 -6.38 -11.43 -5.18
C LEU A 141 -7.01 -11.64 -6.57
N SER A 142 -7.47 -10.58 -7.22
CA SER A 142 -8.03 -10.64 -8.57
C SER A 142 -6.97 -11.03 -9.61
N ALA A 143 -5.72 -10.65 -9.40
CA ALA A 143 -4.60 -11.03 -10.27
C ALA A 143 -4.10 -12.46 -10.04
N GLN A 144 -4.63 -13.20 -9.05
CA GLN A 144 -4.23 -14.58 -8.78
C GLN A 144 -5.14 -15.63 -9.41
N LYS A 145 -6.29 -15.20 -9.91
CA LYS A 145 -7.25 -16.05 -10.63
C LYS A 145 -6.77 -16.35 -12.04
#